data_6a09bebd9731894873f4a922a867b04b
#
_entry.id   6a09bebd9731894873f4a922a867b04b
#
_cell.length_a   1.000
_cell.length_b   1.000
_cell.length_c   1.000
_cell.angle_alpha   90.00
_cell.angle_beta   90.00
_cell.angle_gamma   90.00
#
_symmetry.space_group_name_H-M   'P 1'
#
loop_
_entity.id
_entity.type
_entity.pdbx_description
1 polymer ?
#
loop_
_entity_poly.entity_id
_entity_poly.type
_entity_poly.pdbx_seq_one_letter_code
_entity_poly.pdbx_strand_id
1 'polypeptide(L)'
;MSLSVLSGLIILVLLVIMLIAGVPIAVALGISSVCAILPVMDLNVAVVTGAQRIFSGISVFSLLAIPFFILAGNIMNKGGIAIRLINLAKIVTGRTPGGLAQTNILANALFGAISGSGTAAASAMGSIIGPIEKDEGYDPNFSAAANIATAPTGLLIPPSNVMITFSLVSGGTSVAALFMAGYIPGALWALACMLVVYIYAKKAGYRSQTKLTGKEKFNAFIQALPCLLLIVIVIGGIIAGVFTATEGSVVAVVYSLLLSIYGYKSMKWKDLPEIFRSSAEMTGIIIFLIGVSSIMSWVMAFTNIPTMVSNGLLSISSNKYVILLMINIILLVVGTFMDMTPATLIFTPIFLPVCTALGMNTIQFGIMLIFNLCIGTITPPVGTTLFVGVKVGGVKIETVFKHLLPYFFAIIVVLMLVTYIPQLSLWLPGLMGYVS
;
A
#
# COMPACT_ATOMS: atom_id res chain seq x y z
N MET A 1 15.22 3.27 -35.79
CA MET A 1 14.67 3.37 -34.43
C MET A 1 15.63 2.62 -33.51
N SER A 2 16.05 3.19 -32.39
CA SER A 2 16.96 2.45 -31.49
C SER A 2 16.22 1.24 -30.91
N LEU A 3 16.98 0.20 -30.52
CA LEU A 3 16.42 -1.03 -29.93
C LEU A 3 15.57 -0.70 -28.68
N SER A 4 16.07 0.19 -27.83
CA SER A 4 15.36 0.64 -26.61
C SER A 4 14.00 1.25 -26.93
N VAL A 5 13.91 2.08 -27.98
CA VAL A 5 12.65 2.71 -28.42
C VAL A 5 11.69 1.66 -28.97
N LEU A 6 12.19 0.72 -29.78
CA LEU A 6 11.37 -0.33 -30.37
C LEU A 6 10.78 -1.25 -29.28
N SER A 7 11.63 -1.79 -28.41
CA SER A 7 11.20 -2.67 -27.32
C SER A 7 10.28 -1.96 -26.32
N GLY A 8 10.60 -0.70 -25.96
CA GLY A 8 9.77 0.11 -25.10
C GLY A 8 8.37 0.39 -25.67
N LEU A 9 8.28 0.67 -26.98
CA LEU A 9 7.02 0.85 -27.70
C LEU A 9 6.20 -0.45 -27.73
N ILE A 10 6.85 -1.60 -28.01
CA ILE A 10 6.17 -2.90 -28.00
C ILE A 10 5.58 -3.18 -26.62
N ILE A 11 6.36 -2.99 -25.53
CA ILE A 11 5.83 -3.17 -24.16
C ILE A 11 4.63 -2.26 -23.93
N LEU A 12 4.77 -0.96 -24.17
CA LEU A 12 3.73 0.03 -23.88
C LEU A 12 2.44 -0.26 -24.68
N VAL A 13 2.56 -0.43 -26.00
CA VAL A 13 1.41 -0.59 -26.89
C VAL A 13 0.69 -1.91 -26.60
N LEU A 14 1.41 -3.03 -26.51
CA LEU A 14 0.80 -4.33 -26.23
C LEU A 14 0.17 -4.36 -24.83
N LEU A 15 0.87 -3.84 -23.83
CA LEU A 15 0.35 -3.79 -22.47
C LEU A 15 -0.98 -3.00 -22.43
N VAL A 16 -0.99 -1.79 -23.01
CA VAL A 16 -2.21 -0.96 -23.04
C VAL A 16 -3.34 -1.61 -23.81
N ILE A 17 -3.08 -2.15 -24.99
CA ILE A 17 -4.11 -2.85 -25.79
C ILE A 17 -4.69 -4.03 -25.02
N MET A 18 -3.84 -4.87 -24.42
CA MET A 18 -4.29 -6.05 -23.66
C MET A 18 -5.07 -5.66 -22.41
N LEU A 19 -4.68 -4.60 -21.70
CA LEU A 19 -5.43 -4.11 -20.55
C LEU A 19 -6.80 -3.56 -20.95
N ILE A 20 -6.89 -2.81 -22.06
CA ILE A 20 -8.18 -2.32 -22.60
C ILE A 20 -9.06 -3.51 -23.04
N ALA A 21 -8.47 -4.59 -23.57
CA ALA A 21 -9.18 -5.80 -23.91
C ALA A 21 -9.60 -6.65 -22.69
N GLY A 22 -9.30 -6.21 -21.45
CA GLY A 22 -9.67 -6.91 -20.22
C GLY A 22 -8.79 -8.13 -19.89
N VAL A 23 -7.63 -8.24 -20.51
CA VAL A 23 -6.67 -9.32 -20.20
C VAL A 23 -6.08 -9.11 -18.82
N PRO A 24 -5.96 -10.17 -17.97
CA PRO A 24 -5.33 -10.04 -16.66
C PRO A 24 -3.92 -9.46 -16.77
N ILE A 25 -3.59 -8.55 -15.85
CA ILE A 25 -2.34 -7.75 -15.89
C ILE A 25 -1.07 -8.62 -15.96
N ALA A 26 -1.04 -9.76 -15.26
CA ALA A 26 0.08 -10.68 -15.28
C ALA A 26 0.31 -11.28 -16.67
N VAL A 27 -0.77 -11.65 -17.35
CA VAL A 27 -0.71 -12.19 -18.72
C VAL A 27 -0.28 -11.11 -19.71
N ALA A 28 -0.84 -9.91 -19.58
CA ALA A 28 -0.47 -8.76 -20.41
C ALA A 28 1.02 -8.40 -20.26
N LEU A 29 1.54 -8.39 -19.02
CA LEU A 29 2.95 -8.17 -18.73
C LEU A 29 3.86 -9.25 -19.36
N GLY A 30 3.49 -10.51 -19.20
CA GLY A 30 4.28 -11.62 -19.74
C GLY A 30 4.39 -11.59 -21.26
N ILE A 31 3.26 -11.48 -21.93
CA ILE A 31 3.20 -11.45 -23.39
C ILE A 31 3.91 -10.22 -23.95
N SER A 32 3.63 -9.02 -23.41
CA SER A 32 4.27 -7.80 -23.88
C SER A 32 5.79 -7.84 -23.71
N SER A 33 6.28 -8.41 -22.60
CA SER A 33 7.70 -8.53 -22.32
C SER A 33 8.40 -9.52 -23.26
N VAL A 34 7.80 -10.69 -23.48
CA VAL A 34 8.34 -11.68 -24.44
C VAL A 34 8.33 -11.11 -25.86
N CYS A 35 7.25 -10.45 -26.28
CA CYS A 35 7.19 -9.81 -27.60
C CYS A 35 8.24 -8.70 -27.77
N ALA A 36 8.53 -7.95 -26.70
CA ALA A 36 9.49 -6.85 -26.76
C ALA A 36 10.94 -7.29 -26.94
N ILE A 37 11.30 -8.54 -26.67
CA ILE A 37 12.65 -9.07 -26.86
C ILE A 37 12.82 -9.78 -28.22
N LEU A 38 11.73 -10.11 -28.91
CA LEU A 38 11.77 -10.80 -30.21
C LEU A 38 12.57 -10.07 -31.31
N PRO A 39 12.66 -8.73 -31.34
CA PRO A 39 13.56 -8.05 -32.30
C PRO A 39 15.05 -8.38 -32.11
N VAL A 40 15.42 -8.98 -30.96
CA VAL A 40 16.83 -9.26 -30.59
C VAL A 40 17.12 -10.74 -30.47
N MET A 41 16.10 -11.55 -30.17
CA MET A 41 16.23 -12.99 -29.91
C MET A 41 15.15 -13.78 -30.63
N ASP A 42 15.52 -15.01 -31.04
CA ASP A 42 14.55 -15.96 -31.57
C ASP A 42 13.50 -16.34 -30.53
N LEU A 43 12.28 -16.68 -30.99
CA LEU A 43 11.16 -16.99 -30.13
C LEU A 43 11.48 -18.10 -29.10
N ASN A 44 12.16 -19.17 -29.51
CA ASN A 44 12.52 -20.27 -28.62
C ASN A 44 13.44 -19.79 -27.47
N VAL A 45 14.43 -18.97 -27.78
CA VAL A 45 15.36 -18.39 -26.79
C VAL A 45 14.61 -17.43 -25.87
N ALA A 46 13.74 -16.59 -26.43
CA ALA A 46 12.94 -15.64 -25.67
C ALA A 46 12.00 -16.33 -24.66
N VAL A 47 11.31 -17.41 -25.07
CA VAL A 47 10.41 -18.19 -24.23
C VAL A 47 11.18 -18.92 -23.12
N VAL A 48 12.28 -19.60 -23.45
CA VAL A 48 13.11 -20.31 -22.45
C VAL A 48 13.68 -19.32 -21.45
N THR A 49 14.23 -18.19 -21.92
CA THR A 49 14.75 -17.14 -21.04
C THR A 49 13.64 -16.55 -20.16
N GLY A 50 12.44 -16.33 -20.72
CA GLY A 50 11.27 -15.89 -19.98
C GLY A 50 10.92 -16.87 -18.85
N ALA A 51 10.85 -18.17 -19.13
CA ALA A 51 10.57 -19.20 -18.13
C ALA A 51 11.65 -19.22 -17.01
N GLN A 52 12.93 -19.11 -17.38
CA GLN A 52 14.03 -19.02 -16.41
C GLN A 52 13.91 -17.78 -15.52
N ARG A 53 13.51 -16.63 -16.08
CA ARG A 53 13.31 -15.38 -15.33
C ARG A 53 12.12 -15.46 -14.39
N ILE A 54 11.01 -16.08 -14.81
CA ILE A 54 9.88 -16.35 -13.90
C ILE A 54 10.36 -17.19 -12.73
N PHE A 55 11.04 -18.31 -12.99
CA PHE A 55 11.50 -19.21 -11.95
C PHE A 55 12.48 -18.52 -10.99
N SER A 56 13.50 -17.82 -11.49
CA SER A 56 14.45 -17.09 -10.66
C SER A 56 13.78 -15.95 -9.87
N GLY A 57 12.80 -15.28 -10.46
CA GLY A 57 12.05 -14.20 -9.81
C GLY A 57 11.20 -14.65 -8.63
N ILE A 58 10.67 -15.88 -8.66
CA ILE A 58 9.87 -16.44 -7.55
C ILE A 58 10.68 -17.30 -6.59
N SER A 59 11.91 -17.70 -6.95
CA SER A 59 12.79 -18.55 -6.13
C SER A 59 13.60 -17.73 -5.10
N VAL A 60 13.00 -16.70 -4.51
CA VAL A 60 13.64 -15.83 -3.52
C VAL A 60 13.02 -16.08 -2.15
N PHE A 61 13.84 -16.46 -1.15
CA PHE A 61 13.37 -16.84 0.19
C PHE A 61 12.55 -15.73 0.88
N SER A 62 12.93 -14.46 0.72
CA SER A 62 12.20 -13.33 1.34
C SER A 62 10.78 -13.14 0.79
N LEU A 63 10.44 -13.73 -0.36
CA LEU A 63 9.07 -13.75 -0.89
C LEU A 63 8.08 -14.49 0.03
N LEU A 64 8.56 -15.46 0.84
CA LEU A 64 7.72 -16.17 1.77
C LEU A 64 7.09 -15.25 2.84
N ALA A 65 7.63 -14.08 3.08
CA ALA A 65 7.01 -13.10 3.97
C ALA A 65 5.63 -12.65 3.47
N ILE A 66 5.42 -12.54 2.15
CA ILE A 66 4.16 -12.07 1.56
C ILE A 66 2.99 -12.99 1.90
N PRO A 67 3.01 -14.32 1.60
CA PRO A 67 1.92 -15.22 1.94
C PRO A 67 1.61 -15.26 3.43
N PHE A 68 2.62 -15.22 4.29
CA PHE A 68 2.40 -15.24 5.73
C PHE A 68 1.81 -13.93 6.26
N PHE A 69 2.23 -12.77 5.79
CA PHE A 69 1.57 -11.51 6.16
C PHE A 69 0.14 -11.42 5.63
N ILE A 70 -0.15 -11.90 4.41
CA ILE A 70 -1.51 -12.00 3.89
C ILE A 70 -2.37 -12.91 4.78
N LEU A 71 -1.85 -14.07 5.14
CA LEU A 71 -2.55 -15.01 6.02
C LEU A 71 -2.80 -14.39 7.40
N ALA A 72 -1.78 -13.77 8.01
CA ALA A 72 -1.92 -13.07 9.29
C ALA A 72 -2.99 -11.97 9.21
N GLY A 73 -2.98 -11.16 8.15
CA GLY A 73 -4.00 -10.13 7.91
C GLY A 73 -5.43 -10.67 7.80
N ASN A 74 -5.62 -11.77 7.07
CA ASN A 74 -6.92 -12.43 6.94
C ASN A 74 -7.41 -13.05 8.24
N ILE A 75 -6.51 -13.67 9.02
CA ILE A 75 -6.82 -14.17 10.38
C ILE A 75 -7.26 -13.03 11.28
N MET A 76 -6.54 -11.92 11.27
CA MET A 76 -6.82 -10.76 12.12
C MET A 76 -8.14 -10.08 11.74
N ASN A 77 -8.46 -10.03 10.44
CA ASN A 77 -9.71 -9.48 9.95
C ASN A 77 -10.92 -10.29 10.49
N LYS A 78 -10.88 -11.62 10.38
CA LYS A 78 -11.92 -12.52 10.92
C LYS A 78 -11.88 -12.60 12.44
N GLY A 79 -10.71 -12.39 13.05
CA GLY A 79 -10.41 -12.50 14.48
C GLY A 79 -10.95 -11.37 15.36
N GLY A 80 -11.75 -10.43 14.82
CA GLY A 80 -12.38 -9.36 15.60
C GLY A 80 -11.41 -8.30 16.13
N ILE A 81 -10.22 -8.19 15.54
CA ILE A 81 -9.23 -7.19 15.90
C ILE A 81 -9.70 -5.78 15.53
N ALA A 82 -10.39 -5.65 14.39
CA ALA A 82 -10.90 -4.37 13.89
C ALA A 82 -11.73 -3.61 14.94
N ILE A 83 -12.71 -4.27 15.57
CA ILE A 83 -13.56 -3.62 16.57
C ILE A 83 -12.78 -3.14 17.80
N ARG A 84 -11.72 -3.84 18.20
CA ARG A 84 -10.88 -3.48 19.34
C ARG A 84 -10.02 -2.26 19.05
N LEU A 85 -9.49 -2.17 17.83
CA LEU A 85 -8.74 -1.01 17.37
C LEU A 85 -9.66 0.23 17.21
N ILE A 86 -10.89 0.04 16.75
CA ILE A 86 -11.90 1.10 16.72
C ILE A 86 -12.18 1.62 18.14
N ASN A 87 -12.37 0.73 19.11
CA ASN A 87 -12.63 1.11 20.49
C ASN A 87 -11.43 1.84 21.11
N LEU A 88 -10.20 1.43 20.77
CA LEU A 88 -8.99 2.13 21.15
C LEU A 88 -8.92 3.53 20.52
N ALA A 89 -9.18 3.63 19.22
CA ALA A 89 -9.18 4.91 18.52
C ALA A 89 -10.20 5.89 19.10
N LYS A 90 -11.40 5.41 19.49
CA LYS A 90 -12.42 6.21 20.18
C LYS A 90 -11.92 6.86 21.48
N ILE A 91 -10.97 6.24 22.21
CA ILE A 91 -10.41 6.83 23.45
C ILE A 91 -9.69 8.13 23.13
N VAL A 92 -8.95 8.15 22.03
CA VAL A 92 -8.11 9.29 21.62
C VAL A 92 -8.93 10.37 20.93
N THR A 93 -9.78 9.97 19.99
CA THR A 93 -10.45 10.88 19.05
C THR A 93 -11.89 11.24 19.44
N GLY A 94 -12.51 10.50 20.37
CA GLY A 94 -13.93 10.62 20.67
C GLY A 94 -14.42 11.96 21.22
N ARG A 95 -13.52 12.88 21.58
CA ARG A 95 -13.86 14.22 22.06
C ARG A 95 -13.61 15.33 21.04
N THR A 96 -13.01 15.01 19.92
CA THR A 96 -12.70 15.98 18.86
C THR A 96 -13.94 16.26 17.98
N PRO A 97 -14.03 17.43 17.33
CA PRO A 97 -15.02 17.65 16.29
C PRO A 97 -14.94 16.56 15.23
N GLY A 98 -16.10 15.97 14.87
CA GLY A 98 -16.13 14.82 13.98
C GLY A 98 -15.56 13.53 14.59
N GLY A 99 -15.72 13.34 15.92
CA GLY A 99 -15.07 12.28 16.69
C GLY A 99 -15.16 10.88 16.09
N LEU A 100 -16.29 10.50 15.44
CA LEU A 100 -16.42 9.21 14.76
C LEU A 100 -15.58 9.15 13.48
N ALA A 101 -15.62 10.17 12.65
CA ALA A 101 -14.78 10.22 11.44
C ALA A 101 -13.27 10.29 11.80
N GLN A 102 -12.91 10.99 12.87
CA GLN A 102 -11.53 10.95 13.43
C GLN A 102 -11.16 9.54 13.92
N THR A 103 -12.13 8.84 14.56
CA THR A 103 -11.95 7.44 14.98
C THR A 103 -11.73 6.55 13.77
N ASN A 104 -12.47 6.75 12.69
CA ASN A 104 -12.32 6.01 11.44
C ASN A 104 -10.91 6.15 10.87
N ILE A 105 -10.37 7.38 10.84
CA ILE A 105 -9.01 7.65 10.35
C ILE A 105 -7.96 6.89 11.18
N LEU A 106 -8.00 7.05 12.50
CA LEU A 106 -7.03 6.40 13.37
C LEU A 106 -7.17 4.88 13.36
N ALA A 107 -8.40 4.37 13.30
CA ALA A 107 -8.67 2.94 13.20
C ALA A 107 -8.19 2.36 11.86
N ASN A 108 -8.37 3.07 10.74
CA ASN A 108 -7.82 2.68 9.44
C ASN A 108 -6.28 2.61 9.48
N ALA A 109 -5.61 3.60 10.07
CA ALA A 109 -4.16 3.60 10.21
C ALA A 109 -3.66 2.39 11.04
N LEU A 110 -4.30 2.14 12.19
CA LEU A 110 -3.94 1.02 13.06
C LEU A 110 -4.26 -0.35 12.44
N PHE A 111 -5.45 -0.50 11.87
CA PHE A 111 -5.86 -1.76 11.25
C PHE A 111 -5.11 -2.03 9.95
N GLY A 112 -4.91 -1.01 9.15
CA GLY A 112 -4.14 -1.11 7.92
C GLY A 112 -2.69 -1.51 8.18
N ALA A 113 -2.07 -0.94 9.23
CA ALA A 113 -0.73 -1.32 9.71
C ALA A 113 -0.63 -2.80 10.13
N ILE A 114 -1.76 -3.44 10.41
CA ILE A 114 -1.80 -4.87 10.79
C ILE A 114 -2.14 -5.72 9.57
N SER A 115 -3.13 -5.28 8.76
CA SER A 115 -3.65 -6.05 7.62
C SER A 115 -2.78 -5.93 6.36
N GLY A 116 -2.00 -4.85 6.24
CA GLY A 116 -1.21 -4.54 5.05
C GLY A 116 -2.06 -4.32 3.78
N SER A 117 -3.36 -3.99 3.93
CA SER A 117 -4.30 -3.88 2.81
C SER A 117 -5.26 -2.70 2.99
N GLY A 118 -5.21 -1.73 2.07
CA GLY A 118 -6.11 -0.59 2.06
C GLY A 118 -7.57 -0.98 1.79
N THR A 119 -7.82 -1.94 0.92
CA THR A 119 -9.18 -2.43 0.62
C THR A 119 -9.79 -3.16 1.82
N ALA A 120 -9.00 -3.97 2.54
CA ALA A 120 -9.44 -4.63 3.76
C ALA A 120 -9.76 -3.60 4.87
N ALA A 121 -8.93 -2.57 5.02
CA ALA A 121 -9.14 -1.48 5.97
C ALA A 121 -10.43 -0.70 5.64
N ALA A 122 -10.61 -0.27 4.39
CA ALA A 122 -11.83 0.42 3.93
C ALA A 122 -13.09 -0.41 4.18
N SER A 123 -13.02 -1.72 3.92
CA SER A 123 -14.15 -2.63 4.13
C SER A 123 -14.47 -2.80 5.62
N ALA A 124 -13.46 -3.10 6.44
CA ALA A 124 -13.65 -3.35 7.86
C ALA A 124 -14.13 -2.10 8.61
N MET A 125 -13.46 -0.97 8.42
CA MET A 125 -13.81 0.27 9.11
C MET A 125 -15.14 0.84 8.61
N GLY A 126 -15.36 0.84 7.29
CA GLY A 126 -16.61 1.35 6.70
C GLY A 126 -17.83 0.55 7.12
N SER A 127 -17.72 -0.79 7.21
CA SER A 127 -18.84 -1.64 7.63
C SER A 127 -19.22 -1.50 9.11
N ILE A 128 -18.25 -1.14 9.97
CA ILE A 128 -18.48 -1.02 11.42
C ILE A 128 -18.83 0.43 11.80
N ILE A 129 -18.07 1.41 11.31
CA ILE A 129 -18.21 2.81 11.73
C ILE A 129 -19.28 3.52 10.89
N GLY A 130 -19.39 3.22 9.59
CA GLY A 130 -20.33 3.89 8.69
C GLY A 130 -21.79 3.89 9.16
N PRO A 131 -22.37 2.75 9.59
CA PRO A 131 -23.71 2.73 10.18
C PRO A 131 -23.83 3.62 11.42
N ILE A 132 -22.84 3.64 12.30
CA ILE A 132 -22.82 4.46 13.52
C ILE A 132 -22.78 5.95 13.17
N GLU A 133 -21.95 6.33 12.19
CA GLU A 133 -21.89 7.72 11.70
C GLU A 133 -23.21 8.17 11.12
N LYS A 134 -23.88 7.29 10.34
CA LYS A 134 -25.20 7.57 9.77
C LYS A 134 -26.26 7.77 10.87
N ASP A 135 -26.26 6.93 11.90
CA ASP A 135 -27.20 7.03 13.03
C ASP A 135 -26.95 8.31 13.87
N GLU A 136 -25.70 8.80 13.93
CA GLU A 136 -25.35 10.08 14.56
C GLU A 136 -25.56 11.29 13.62
N GLY A 137 -26.13 11.09 12.42
CA GLY A 137 -26.51 12.17 11.49
C GLY A 137 -25.37 12.72 10.64
N TYR A 138 -24.28 11.96 10.45
CA TYR A 138 -23.24 12.34 9.50
C TYR A 138 -23.72 12.14 8.07
N ASP A 139 -23.25 13.02 7.17
CA ASP A 139 -23.45 12.82 5.72
C ASP A 139 -22.76 11.53 5.27
N PRO A 140 -23.48 10.56 4.67
CA PRO A 140 -22.91 9.30 4.22
C PRO A 140 -21.78 9.46 3.21
N ASN A 141 -21.82 10.50 2.35
CA ASN A 141 -20.77 10.76 1.37
C ASN A 141 -19.48 11.25 2.06
N PHE A 142 -19.63 12.11 3.08
CA PHE A 142 -18.50 12.56 3.88
C PHE A 142 -17.87 11.40 4.66
N SER A 143 -18.68 10.56 5.32
CA SER A 143 -18.22 9.37 6.05
C SER A 143 -17.48 8.39 5.13
N ALA A 144 -18.04 8.11 3.95
CA ALA A 144 -17.40 7.26 2.95
C ALA A 144 -16.10 7.87 2.44
N ALA A 145 -16.06 9.18 2.16
CA ALA A 145 -14.85 9.88 1.72
C ALA A 145 -13.75 9.83 2.77
N ALA A 146 -14.06 10.05 4.04
CA ALA A 146 -13.10 9.94 5.14
C ALA A 146 -12.50 8.53 5.24
N ASN A 147 -13.35 7.50 5.15
CA ASN A 147 -12.94 6.10 5.18
C ASN A 147 -12.04 5.75 3.97
N ILE A 148 -12.46 6.12 2.75
CA ILE A 148 -11.71 5.87 1.51
C ILE A 148 -10.34 6.56 1.54
N ALA A 149 -10.32 7.86 1.87
CA ALA A 149 -9.09 8.65 1.86
C ALA A 149 -8.04 8.15 2.85
N THR A 150 -8.44 7.48 3.92
CA THR A 150 -7.53 7.08 5.00
C THR A 150 -7.14 5.61 4.99
N ALA A 151 -7.93 4.76 4.36
CA ALA A 151 -7.64 3.32 4.29
C ALA A 151 -6.25 2.97 3.74
N PRO A 152 -5.67 3.69 2.74
CA PRO A 152 -4.32 3.41 2.26
C PRO A 152 -3.19 3.75 3.25
N THR A 153 -3.44 4.48 4.35
CA THR A 153 -2.39 4.75 5.36
C THR A 153 -1.72 3.50 5.88
N GLY A 154 -2.48 2.41 5.99
CA GLY A 154 -1.95 1.12 6.43
C GLY A 154 -1.04 0.42 5.43
N LEU A 155 -0.95 0.90 4.20
CA LEU A 155 0.03 0.42 3.21
C LEU A 155 1.38 1.13 3.37
N LEU A 156 1.38 2.31 4.00
CA LEU A 156 2.57 3.09 4.35
C LEU A 156 3.08 2.76 5.75
N ILE A 157 2.19 2.46 6.69
CA ILE A 157 2.56 2.08 8.05
C ILE A 157 2.79 0.56 8.08
N PRO A 158 4.00 0.09 8.48
CA PRO A 158 4.34 -1.34 8.41
C PRO A 158 3.55 -2.22 9.41
N PRO A 159 3.45 -3.55 9.09
CA PRO A 159 4.04 -4.23 7.93
C PRO A 159 3.25 -3.99 6.64
N SER A 160 3.97 -3.86 5.53
CA SER A 160 3.39 -3.58 4.21
C SER A 160 3.92 -4.54 3.16
N ASN A 161 3.01 -5.27 2.51
CA ASN A 161 3.36 -6.21 1.43
C ASN A 161 4.01 -5.50 0.23
N VAL A 162 3.60 -4.25 -0.04
CA VAL A 162 4.15 -3.47 -1.15
C VAL A 162 5.59 -3.05 -0.87
N MET A 163 5.94 -2.74 0.38
CA MET A 163 7.33 -2.46 0.77
C MET A 163 8.22 -3.69 0.60
N ILE A 164 7.71 -4.88 0.91
CA ILE A 164 8.42 -6.14 0.68
C ILE A 164 8.62 -6.36 -0.82
N THR A 165 7.59 -6.16 -1.62
CA THR A 165 7.67 -6.23 -3.09
C THR A 165 8.69 -5.24 -3.65
N PHE A 166 8.67 -3.99 -3.16
CA PHE A 166 9.65 -2.97 -3.55
C PHE A 166 11.08 -3.38 -3.19
N SER A 167 11.30 -3.90 -1.98
CA SER A 167 12.61 -4.41 -1.53
C SER A 167 13.22 -5.39 -2.54
N LEU A 168 12.40 -6.30 -3.06
CA LEU A 168 12.84 -7.31 -4.03
C LEU A 168 13.22 -6.69 -5.39
N VAL A 169 12.36 -5.83 -5.92
CA VAL A 169 12.53 -5.25 -7.26
C VAL A 169 13.60 -4.17 -7.29
N SER A 170 13.86 -3.52 -6.17
CA SER A 170 14.89 -2.50 -6.03
C SER A 170 16.32 -3.04 -5.85
N GLY A 171 16.50 -4.37 -5.95
CA GLY A 171 17.81 -5.01 -5.79
C GLY A 171 18.20 -5.32 -4.35
N GLY A 172 17.21 -5.50 -3.46
CA GLY A 172 17.45 -5.94 -2.08
C GLY A 172 17.53 -4.79 -1.05
N THR A 173 16.83 -3.70 -1.28
CA THR A 173 16.67 -2.64 -0.25
C THR A 173 16.13 -3.24 1.05
N SER A 174 16.74 -2.90 2.19
CA SER A 174 16.36 -3.45 3.50
C SER A 174 14.87 -3.25 3.80
N VAL A 175 14.15 -4.35 4.05
CA VAL A 175 12.74 -4.32 4.45
C VAL A 175 12.56 -3.59 5.78
N ALA A 176 13.48 -3.79 6.75
CA ALA A 176 13.46 -3.08 8.02
C ALA A 176 13.58 -1.58 7.84
N ALA A 177 14.49 -1.15 6.95
CA ALA A 177 14.68 0.28 6.63
C ALA A 177 13.44 0.89 5.97
N LEU A 178 12.81 0.17 5.03
CA LEU A 178 11.56 0.60 4.40
C LEU A 178 10.41 0.70 5.40
N PHE A 179 10.29 -0.28 6.31
CA PHE A 179 9.29 -0.25 7.37
C PHE A 179 9.47 0.99 8.25
N MET A 180 10.68 1.29 8.67
CA MET A 180 10.93 2.49 9.46
C MET A 180 10.66 3.77 8.69
N ALA A 181 11.01 3.82 7.41
CA ALA A 181 10.81 4.96 6.54
C ALA A 181 9.33 5.29 6.31
N GLY A 182 8.43 4.30 6.42
CA GLY A 182 7.00 4.46 6.19
C GLY A 182 6.23 5.12 7.34
N TYR A 183 6.74 5.08 8.58
CA TYR A 183 6.00 5.57 9.76
C TYR A 183 5.68 7.07 9.69
N ILE A 184 6.66 7.91 9.42
CA ILE A 184 6.46 9.37 9.37
C ILE A 184 5.54 9.75 8.20
N PRO A 185 5.77 9.30 6.95
CA PRO A 185 4.86 9.58 5.84
C PRO A 185 3.43 9.07 6.09
N GLY A 186 3.26 7.88 6.64
CA GLY A 186 1.94 7.33 6.98
C GLY A 186 1.24 8.12 8.08
N ALA A 187 1.97 8.53 9.12
CA ALA A 187 1.42 9.39 10.18
C ALA A 187 1.03 10.78 9.63
N LEU A 188 1.85 11.38 8.76
CA LEU A 188 1.53 12.66 8.11
C LEU A 188 0.29 12.56 7.22
N TRP A 189 0.12 11.45 6.49
CA TRP A 189 -1.11 11.19 5.74
C TRP A 189 -2.33 11.18 6.68
N ALA A 190 -2.28 10.37 7.74
CA ALA A 190 -3.38 10.31 8.71
C ALA A 190 -3.69 11.68 9.32
N LEU A 191 -2.68 12.43 9.75
CA LEU A 191 -2.83 13.76 10.31
C LEU A 191 -3.42 14.76 9.31
N ALA A 192 -3.01 14.71 8.05
CA ALA A 192 -3.57 15.55 6.99
C ALA A 192 -5.07 15.26 6.80
N CYS A 193 -5.47 13.98 6.77
CA CYS A 193 -6.87 13.59 6.73
C CYS A 193 -7.65 14.02 7.99
N MET A 194 -7.04 13.88 9.17
CA MET A 194 -7.64 14.34 10.43
C MET A 194 -7.89 15.85 10.43
N LEU A 195 -7.00 16.63 9.84
CA LEU A 195 -7.17 18.07 9.67
C LEU A 195 -8.36 18.40 8.77
N VAL A 196 -8.51 17.71 7.65
CA VAL A 196 -9.65 17.87 6.74
C VAL A 196 -10.97 17.57 7.47
N VAL A 197 -11.03 16.43 8.19
CA VAL A 197 -12.20 16.06 9.01
C VAL A 197 -12.50 17.11 10.06
N TYR A 198 -11.48 17.60 10.77
CA TYR A 198 -11.65 18.62 11.81
C TYR A 198 -12.31 19.89 11.24
N ILE A 199 -11.79 20.40 10.11
CA ILE A 199 -12.31 21.61 9.46
C ILE A 199 -13.76 21.41 9.00
N TYR A 200 -14.05 20.28 8.34
CA TYR A 200 -15.39 19.96 7.84
C TYR A 200 -16.39 19.78 8.99
N ALA A 201 -16.04 18.97 9.98
CA ALA A 201 -16.90 18.67 11.13
C ALA A 201 -17.24 19.92 11.97
N LYS A 202 -16.27 20.83 12.10
CA LYS A 202 -16.50 22.12 12.79
C LYS A 202 -17.51 22.98 12.04
N LYS A 203 -17.46 22.99 10.69
CA LYS A 203 -18.42 23.73 9.85
C LYS A 203 -19.82 23.06 9.83
N ALA A 204 -19.86 21.74 9.77
CA ALA A 204 -21.10 20.97 9.75
C ALA A 204 -21.75 20.80 11.12
N GLY A 205 -21.07 21.19 12.21
CA GLY A 205 -21.60 21.07 13.57
C GLY A 205 -21.56 19.66 14.14
N TYR A 206 -20.79 18.73 13.55
CA TYR A 206 -20.67 17.35 14.05
C TYR A 206 -19.93 17.32 15.38
N ARG A 207 -20.69 17.12 16.46
CA ARG A 207 -20.15 16.99 17.82
C ARG A 207 -20.29 15.55 18.26
N SER A 208 -19.21 14.96 18.75
CA SER A 208 -19.28 13.64 19.35
C SER A 208 -20.10 13.68 20.64
N GLN A 209 -21.13 12.84 20.70
CA GLN A 209 -21.94 12.66 21.89
C GLN A 209 -21.39 11.56 22.83
N THR A 210 -20.37 10.84 22.39
CA THR A 210 -19.87 9.65 23.09
C THR A 210 -18.96 10.05 24.26
N LYS A 211 -19.51 10.08 25.46
CA LYS A 211 -18.74 10.22 26.72
C LYS A 211 -18.38 8.82 27.23
N LEU A 212 -17.20 8.33 26.88
CA LEU A 212 -16.67 7.11 27.49
C LEU A 212 -16.30 7.35 28.95
N THR A 213 -16.79 6.47 29.85
CA THR A 213 -16.41 6.46 31.26
C THR A 213 -14.95 5.98 31.42
N GLY A 214 -14.32 6.31 32.56
CA GLY A 214 -12.92 5.87 32.81
C GLY A 214 -12.76 4.35 32.73
N LYS A 215 -13.76 3.59 33.20
CA LYS A 215 -13.77 2.12 33.18
C LYS A 215 -13.86 1.59 31.72
N GLU A 216 -14.70 2.20 30.88
CA GLU A 216 -14.81 1.82 29.46
C GLU A 216 -13.51 2.10 28.70
N LYS A 217 -12.84 3.23 28.97
CA LYS A 217 -11.53 3.55 28.38
C LYS A 217 -10.48 2.52 28.76
N PHE A 218 -10.39 2.20 30.06
CA PHE A 218 -9.45 1.20 30.55
C PHE A 218 -9.71 -0.17 29.95
N ASN A 219 -10.96 -0.62 29.89
CA ASN A 219 -11.33 -1.87 29.26
C ASN A 219 -10.99 -1.91 27.75
N ALA A 220 -11.28 -0.85 27.00
CA ALA A 220 -10.95 -0.78 25.58
C ALA A 220 -9.43 -0.82 25.34
N PHE A 221 -8.65 -0.14 26.20
CA PHE A 221 -7.19 -0.19 26.16
C PHE A 221 -6.65 -1.62 26.42
N ILE A 222 -7.11 -2.26 27.49
CA ILE A 222 -6.67 -3.64 27.83
C ILE A 222 -7.05 -4.62 26.72
N GLN A 223 -8.24 -4.50 26.10
CA GLN A 223 -8.65 -5.36 25.00
C GLN A 223 -7.85 -5.13 23.72
N ALA A 224 -7.35 -3.93 23.48
CA ALA A 224 -6.53 -3.60 22.33
C ALA A 224 -5.04 -3.92 22.55
N LEU A 225 -4.58 -4.01 23.80
CA LEU A 225 -3.18 -4.22 24.13
C LEU A 225 -2.56 -5.44 23.44
N PRO A 226 -3.21 -6.62 23.39
CA PRO A 226 -2.66 -7.77 22.67
C PRO A 226 -2.48 -7.50 21.16
N CYS A 227 -3.38 -6.72 20.53
CA CYS A 227 -3.24 -6.35 19.13
C CYS A 227 -2.03 -5.43 18.91
N LEU A 228 -1.81 -4.46 19.82
CA LEU A 228 -0.64 -3.58 19.76
C LEU A 228 0.65 -4.33 20.03
N LEU A 229 0.65 -5.28 20.96
CA LEU A 229 1.81 -6.14 21.25
C LEU A 229 2.24 -6.95 20.01
N LEU A 230 1.30 -7.39 19.19
CA LEU A 230 1.63 -8.06 17.93
C LEU A 230 2.50 -7.17 17.04
N ILE A 231 2.11 -5.90 16.86
CA ILE A 231 2.88 -4.93 16.06
C ILE A 231 4.26 -4.74 16.66
N VAL A 232 4.34 -4.54 17.98
CA VAL A 232 5.62 -4.32 18.69
C VAL A 232 6.52 -5.54 18.57
N ILE A 233 6.00 -6.75 18.74
CA ILE A 233 6.79 -8.00 18.65
C ILE A 233 7.31 -8.18 17.21
N VAL A 234 6.44 -8.10 16.23
CA VAL A 234 6.81 -8.38 14.83
C VAL A 234 7.73 -7.28 14.29
N ILE A 235 7.28 -6.05 14.34
CA ILE A 235 8.04 -4.94 13.75
C ILE A 235 9.27 -4.62 14.61
N GLY A 236 9.14 -4.59 15.93
CA GLY A 236 10.25 -4.39 16.83
C GLY A 236 11.31 -5.48 16.69
N GLY A 237 10.90 -6.74 16.53
CA GLY A 237 11.81 -7.86 16.29
C GLY A 237 12.53 -7.79 14.95
N ILE A 238 11.85 -7.34 13.89
CA ILE A 238 12.47 -7.11 12.56
C ILE A 238 13.47 -5.95 12.62
N ILE A 239 13.10 -4.83 13.25
CA ILE A 239 13.95 -3.65 13.39
C ILE A 239 15.18 -3.95 14.25
N ALA A 240 15.00 -4.68 15.34
CA ALA A 240 16.09 -5.10 16.23
C ALA A 240 16.99 -6.18 15.62
N GLY A 241 16.67 -6.71 14.42
CA GLY A 241 17.43 -7.78 13.77
C GLY A 241 17.25 -9.16 14.39
N VAL A 242 16.28 -9.31 15.32
CA VAL A 242 15.95 -10.60 15.95
C VAL A 242 15.24 -11.53 14.96
N PHE A 243 14.43 -10.94 14.08
CA PHE A 243 13.69 -11.63 13.02
C PHE A 243 13.99 -11.06 11.65
N THR A 244 14.09 -11.93 10.66
CA THR A 244 13.91 -11.56 9.26
C THR A 244 12.44 -11.21 9.00
N ALA A 245 12.12 -10.55 7.89
CA ALA A 245 10.74 -10.29 7.51
C ALA A 245 9.91 -11.59 7.39
N THR A 246 10.53 -12.68 6.91
CA THR A 246 9.88 -13.99 6.79
C THR A 246 9.57 -14.57 8.16
N GLU A 247 10.53 -14.61 9.08
CA GLU A 247 10.32 -15.12 10.45
C GLU A 247 9.29 -14.28 11.21
N GLY A 248 9.39 -12.95 11.11
CA GLY A 248 8.42 -12.04 11.70
C GLY A 248 6.99 -12.26 11.18
N SER A 249 6.84 -12.61 9.89
CA SER A 249 5.54 -12.92 9.30
C SER A 249 4.94 -14.22 9.84
N VAL A 250 5.77 -15.24 10.08
CA VAL A 250 5.33 -16.50 10.73
C VAL A 250 4.91 -16.24 12.19
N VAL A 251 5.69 -15.45 12.94
CA VAL A 251 5.31 -15.01 14.29
C VAL A 251 3.96 -14.28 14.27
N ALA A 252 3.72 -13.41 13.27
CA ALA A 252 2.43 -12.74 13.11
C ALA A 252 1.28 -13.71 12.89
N VAL A 253 1.45 -14.76 12.08
CA VAL A 253 0.43 -15.80 11.85
C VAL A 253 0.13 -16.55 13.15
N VAL A 254 1.16 -17.06 13.83
CA VAL A 254 0.97 -17.86 15.04
C VAL A 254 0.32 -17.03 16.14
N TYR A 255 0.82 -15.81 16.37
CA TYR A 255 0.27 -14.93 17.39
C TYR A 255 -1.19 -14.54 17.10
N SER A 256 -1.51 -14.18 15.85
CA SER A 256 -2.88 -13.82 15.46
C SER A 256 -3.85 -14.99 15.55
N LEU A 257 -3.42 -16.22 15.23
CA LEU A 257 -4.21 -17.45 15.44
C LEU A 257 -4.54 -17.65 16.91
N LEU A 258 -3.51 -17.66 17.76
CA LEU A 258 -3.69 -17.84 19.19
C LEU A 258 -4.57 -16.78 19.81
N LEU A 259 -4.37 -15.53 19.42
CA LEU A 259 -5.15 -14.41 19.91
C LEU A 259 -6.63 -14.50 19.46
N SER A 260 -6.89 -14.84 18.18
CA SER A 260 -8.24 -14.89 17.63
C SER A 260 -9.06 -16.07 18.14
N ILE A 261 -8.44 -17.24 18.30
CA ILE A 261 -9.13 -18.48 18.72
C ILE A 261 -9.25 -18.56 20.25
N TYR A 262 -8.14 -18.38 20.96
CA TYR A 262 -8.09 -18.61 22.42
C TYR A 262 -8.27 -17.31 23.22
N GLY A 263 -7.63 -16.22 22.80
CA GLY A 263 -7.70 -14.94 23.51
C GLY A 263 -9.04 -14.27 23.37
N TYR A 264 -9.43 -13.99 22.13
CA TYR A 264 -10.68 -13.27 21.83
C TYR A 264 -11.89 -14.18 21.59
N LYS A 265 -11.65 -15.46 21.30
CA LYS A 265 -12.70 -16.45 20.99
C LYS A 265 -13.67 -15.99 19.89
N SER A 266 -13.17 -15.16 18.99
CA SER A 266 -13.94 -14.54 17.90
C SER A 266 -13.89 -15.35 16.61
N MET A 267 -12.98 -16.32 16.51
CA MET A 267 -12.78 -17.20 15.37
C MET A 267 -12.79 -18.66 15.83
N LYS A 268 -13.33 -19.54 15.00
CA LYS A 268 -13.37 -21.00 15.24
C LYS A 268 -12.46 -21.72 14.26
N TRP A 269 -12.00 -22.91 14.62
CA TRP A 269 -11.17 -23.76 13.75
C TRP A 269 -11.82 -24.04 12.39
N LYS A 270 -13.14 -24.10 12.31
CA LYS A 270 -13.92 -24.28 11.08
C LYS A 270 -13.83 -23.10 10.08
N ASP A 271 -13.38 -21.94 10.52
CA ASP A 271 -13.23 -20.76 9.69
C ASP A 271 -11.89 -20.75 8.94
N LEU A 272 -10.91 -21.58 9.39
CA LEU A 272 -9.56 -21.65 8.82
C LEU A 272 -9.51 -22.05 7.32
N PRO A 273 -10.27 -23.06 6.86
CA PRO A 273 -10.21 -23.44 5.45
C PRO A 273 -10.54 -22.27 4.48
N GLU A 274 -11.53 -21.44 4.82
CA GLU A 274 -11.89 -20.25 4.04
C GLU A 274 -10.76 -19.21 4.06
N ILE A 275 -10.16 -18.99 5.22
CA ILE A 275 -9.04 -18.04 5.40
C ILE A 275 -7.82 -18.52 4.60
N PHE A 276 -7.47 -19.80 4.70
CA PHE A 276 -6.36 -20.38 3.92
C PHE A 276 -6.61 -20.28 2.42
N ARG A 277 -7.82 -20.60 1.97
CA ARG A 277 -8.21 -20.50 0.56
C ARG A 277 -8.04 -19.07 0.04
N SER A 278 -8.63 -18.09 0.72
CA SER A 278 -8.54 -16.68 0.33
C SER A 278 -7.09 -16.17 0.33
N SER A 279 -6.29 -16.60 1.34
CA SER A 279 -4.88 -16.23 1.41
C SER A 279 -4.06 -16.86 0.30
N ALA A 280 -4.34 -18.12 -0.06
CA ALA A 280 -3.66 -18.82 -1.14
C ALA A 280 -3.99 -18.22 -2.52
N GLU A 281 -5.26 -17.88 -2.76
CA GLU A 281 -5.70 -17.20 -4.00
C GLU A 281 -4.97 -15.85 -4.19
N MET A 282 -4.94 -15.01 -3.15
CA MET A 282 -4.26 -13.72 -3.21
C MET A 282 -2.74 -13.87 -3.35
N THR A 283 -2.14 -14.80 -2.62
CA THR A 283 -0.72 -15.13 -2.71
C THR A 283 -0.32 -15.58 -4.11
N GLY A 284 -1.12 -16.49 -4.70
CA GLY A 284 -0.87 -16.99 -6.05
C GLY A 284 -0.84 -15.88 -7.10
N ILE A 285 -1.79 -14.94 -7.02
CA ILE A 285 -1.84 -13.77 -7.92
C ILE A 285 -0.57 -12.92 -7.77
N ILE A 286 -0.17 -12.61 -6.54
CA ILE A 286 0.99 -11.73 -6.28
C ILE A 286 2.29 -12.39 -6.69
N ILE A 287 2.52 -13.66 -6.32
CA ILE A 287 3.74 -14.40 -6.69
C ILE A 287 3.84 -14.57 -8.21
N PHE A 288 2.73 -14.89 -8.89
CA PHE A 288 2.70 -14.98 -10.33
C PHE A 288 3.05 -13.64 -11.00
N LEU A 289 2.48 -12.53 -10.50
CA LEU A 289 2.83 -11.19 -10.95
C LEU A 289 4.33 -10.87 -10.78
N ILE A 290 4.93 -11.21 -9.63
CA ILE A 290 6.36 -11.00 -9.36
C ILE A 290 7.20 -11.81 -10.35
N GLY A 291 6.88 -13.07 -10.56
CA GLY A 291 7.57 -13.93 -11.52
C GLY A 291 7.55 -13.35 -12.92
N VAL A 292 6.38 -12.98 -13.40
CA VAL A 292 6.21 -12.44 -14.77
C VAL A 292 6.88 -11.06 -14.91
N SER A 293 6.80 -10.20 -13.89
CA SER A 293 7.45 -8.89 -13.93
C SER A 293 8.99 -8.98 -13.96
N SER A 294 9.55 -10.10 -13.49
CA SER A 294 11.00 -10.36 -13.61
C SER A 294 11.45 -10.49 -15.06
N ILE A 295 10.57 -11.00 -15.97
CA ILE A 295 10.84 -10.99 -17.42
C ILE A 295 10.94 -9.53 -17.88
N MET A 296 9.96 -8.72 -17.54
CA MET A 296 9.89 -7.32 -17.97
C MET A 296 11.10 -6.53 -17.46
N SER A 297 11.46 -6.67 -16.19
CA SER A 297 12.64 -6.02 -15.61
C SER A 297 13.92 -6.40 -16.35
N TRP A 298 14.07 -7.69 -16.69
CA TRP A 298 15.20 -8.16 -17.47
C TRP A 298 15.21 -7.59 -18.91
N VAL A 299 14.08 -7.61 -19.61
CA VAL A 299 13.96 -7.04 -20.97
C VAL A 299 14.30 -5.56 -20.96
N MET A 300 13.76 -4.79 -20.00
CA MET A 300 14.04 -3.36 -19.87
C MET A 300 15.53 -3.09 -19.63
N ALA A 301 16.16 -3.87 -18.74
CA ALA A 301 17.60 -3.73 -18.47
C ALA A 301 18.43 -4.09 -19.70
N PHE A 302 18.11 -5.19 -20.39
CA PHE A 302 18.80 -5.66 -21.58
C PHE A 302 18.70 -4.67 -22.75
N THR A 303 17.56 -4.04 -22.92
CA THR A 303 17.29 -3.06 -23.99
C THR A 303 17.62 -1.63 -23.60
N ASN A 304 18.18 -1.38 -22.41
CA ASN A 304 18.54 -0.05 -21.89
C ASN A 304 17.38 0.97 -21.85
N ILE A 305 16.14 0.50 -21.66
CA ILE A 305 14.96 1.36 -21.52
C ILE A 305 15.10 2.36 -20.36
N PRO A 306 15.58 2.00 -19.15
CA PRO A 306 15.75 2.95 -18.05
C PRO A 306 16.66 4.14 -18.43
N THR A 307 17.75 3.88 -19.13
CA THR A 307 18.66 4.93 -19.63
C THR A 307 17.98 5.84 -20.65
N MET A 308 17.18 5.27 -21.54
CA MET A 308 16.39 6.04 -22.51
C MET A 308 15.39 6.96 -21.81
N VAL A 309 14.66 6.45 -20.82
CA VAL A 309 13.71 7.25 -20.03
C VAL A 309 14.43 8.35 -19.25
N SER A 310 15.58 8.03 -18.64
CA SER A 310 16.41 9.00 -17.94
C SER A 310 16.85 10.15 -18.87
N ASN A 311 17.40 9.82 -20.03
CA ASN A 311 17.82 10.81 -21.01
C ASN A 311 16.62 11.65 -21.53
N GLY A 312 15.46 11.02 -21.72
CA GLY A 312 14.22 11.71 -22.09
C GLY A 312 13.79 12.72 -21.04
N LEU A 313 13.79 12.35 -19.77
CA LEU A 313 13.45 13.25 -18.67
C LEU A 313 14.47 14.39 -18.53
N LEU A 314 15.77 14.07 -18.62
CA LEU A 314 16.87 15.06 -18.56
C LEU A 314 16.85 16.02 -19.75
N SER A 315 16.36 15.62 -20.92
CA SER A 315 16.21 16.51 -22.08
C SER A 315 15.12 17.58 -21.88
N ILE A 316 14.13 17.31 -21.03
CA ILE A 316 13.05 18.26 -20.70
C ILE A 316 13.54 19.27 -19.65
N SER A 317 14.27 18.80 -18.65
CA SER A 317 14.81 19.66 -17.57
C SER A 317 16.05 19.04 -16.96
N SER A 318 17.05 19.87 -16.63
CA SER A 318 18.20 19.49 -15.79
C SER A 318 17.94 19.70 -14.30
N ASN A 319 16.80 20.29 -13.94
CA ASN A 319 16.47 20.58 -12.55
C ASN A 319 15.90 19.32 -11.86
N LYS A 320 16.59 18.83 -10.84
CA LYS A 320 16.18 17.68 -10.01
C LYS A 320 14.70 17.79 -9.53
N TYR A 321 14.31 18.96 -9.06
CA TYR A 321 12.96 19.16 -8.49
C TYR A 321 11.86 19.02 -9.56
N VAL A 322 12.13 19.50 -10.77
CA VAL A 322 11.20 19.38 -11.90
C VAL A 322 11.08 17.92 -12.33
N ILE A 323 12.19 17.19 -12.42
CA ILE A 323 12.18 15.77 -12.82
C ILE A 323 11.41 14.94 -11.79
N LEU A 324 11.64 15.15 -10.49
CA LEU A 324 10.90 14.46 -9.43
C LEU A 324 9.40 14.79 -9.47
N LEU A 325 9.04 16.03 -9.77
CA LEU A 325 7.62 16.40 -9.98
C LEU A 325 7.01 15.66 -11.17
N MET A 326 7.72 15.58 -12.29
CA MET A 326 7.26 14.83 -13.46
C MET A 326 7.05 13.35 -13.14
N ILE A 327 8.00 12.73 -12.44
CA ILE A 327 7.88 11.34 -12.00
C ILE A 327 6.64 11.17 -11.08
N ASN A 328 6.42 12.08 -10.13
CA ASN A 328 5.23 12.02 -9.28
C ASN A 328 3.93 12.11 -10.11
N ILE A 329 3.87 13.02 -11.08
CA ILE A 329 2.68 13.15 -11.95
C ILE A 329 2.44 11.86 -12.75
N ILE A 330 3.49 11.28 -13.33
CA ILE A 330 3.38 10.01 -14.07
C ILE A 330 2.87 8.90 -13.15
N LEU A 331 3.46 8.77 -11.95
CA LEU A 331 3.07 7.74 -10.97
C LEU A 331 1.64 7.94 -10.46
N LEU A 332 1.20 9.19 -10.25
CA LEU A 332 -0.19 9.50 -9.89
C LEU A 332 -1.15 9.05 -11.00
N VAL A 333 -0.86 9.40 -12.27
CA VAL A 333 -1.69 9.00 -13.41
C VAL A 333 -1.74 7.48 -13.53
N VAL A 334 -0.59 6.83 -13.51
CA VAL A 334 -0.51 5.36 -13.63
C VAL A 334 -1.24 4.66 -12.48
N GLY A 335 -1.07 5.16 -11.25
CA GLY A 335 -1.72 4.59 -10.07
C GLY A 335 -3.25 4.60 -10.14
N THR A 336 -3.85 5.47 -10.99
CA THR A 336 -5.32 5.48 -11.19
C THR A 336 -5.83 4.29 -12.01
N PHE A 337 -4.97 3.68 -12.83
CA PHE A 337 -5.32 2.58 -13.74
C PHE A 337 -4.82 1.22 -13.30
N MET A 338 -3.80 1.19 -12.45
CA MET A 338 -3.11 -0.04 -12.05
C MET A 338 -3.14 -0.22 -10.53
N ASP A 339 -3.24 -1.48 -10.10
CA ASP A 339 -3.06 -1.80 -8.69
C ASP A 339 -1.60 -1.62 -8.24
N MET A 340 -1.38 -1.49 -6.92
CA MET A 340 -0.08 -1.12 -6.35
C MET A 340 1.04 -2.12 -6.67
N THR A 341 0.75 -3.42 -6.57
CA THR A 341 1.79 -4.45 -6.79
C THR A 341 2.34 -4.42 -8.20
N PRO A 342 1.52 -4.53 -9.27
CA PRO A 342 2.03 -4.44 -10.64
C PRO A 342 2.69 -3.09 -10.94
N ALA A 343 2.14 -1.99 -10.44
CA ALA A 343 2.74 -0.67 -10.64
C ALA A 343 4.13 -0.57 -9.99
N THR A 344 4.31 -1.08 -8.77
CA THR A 344 5.62 -1.15 -8.10
C THR A 344 6.61 -1.98 -8.92
N LEU A 345 6.18 -3.14 -9.43
CA LEU A 345 7.03 -4.04 -10.21
C LEU A 345 7.47 -3.43 -11.55
N ILE A 346 6.62 -2.63 -12.18
CA ILE A 346 6.87 -2.01 -13.49
C ILE A 346 7.74 -0.75 -13.32
N PHE A 347 7.36 0.15 -12.42
CA PHE A 347 7.93 1.49 -12.39
C PHE A 347 9.17 1.62 -11.51
N THR A 348 9.42 0.68 -10.59
CA THR A 348 10.67 0.66 -9.83
C THR A 348 11.90 0.54 -10.75
N PRO A 349 12.03 -0.45 -11.64
CA PRO A 349 13.20 -0.56 -12.49
C PRO A 349 13.32 0.57 -13.53
N ILE A 350 12.24 1.28 -13.82
CA ILE A 350 12.24 2.43 -14.74
C ILE A 350 12.77 3.69 -14.03
N PHE A 351 12.20 4.04 -12.87
CA PHE A 351 12.46 5.33 -12.24
C PHE A 351 13.54 5.30 -11.15
N LEU A 352 13.78 4.15 -10.51
CA LEU A 352 14.82 4.06 -9.49
C LEU A 352 16.20 4.48 -10.00
N PRO A 353 16.68 4.02 -11.18
CA PRO A 353 17.98 4.47 -11.72
C PRO A 353 18.03 5.98 -11.99
N VAL A 354 16.92 6.57 -12.45
CA VAL A 354 16.81 8.02 -12.68
C VAL A 354 16.93 8.77 -11.36
N CYS A 355 16.16 8.38 -10.36
CA CYS A 355 16.13 9.03 -9.05
C CYS A 355 17.46 8.90 -8.30
N THR A 356 18.12 7.74 -8.37
CA THR A 356 19.45 7.54 -7.77
C THR A 356 20.53 8.36 -8.47
N ALA A 357 20.46 8.51 -9.79
CA ALA A 357 21.37 9.40 -10.53
C ALA A 357 21.18 10.88 -10.14
N LEU A 358 19.98 11.27 -9.70
CA LEU A 358 19.69 12.60 -9.15
C LEU A 358 20.05 12.74 -7.66
N GLY A 359 20.68 11.72 -7.05
CA GLY A 359 21.06 11.70 -5.64
C GLY A 359 19.92 11.46 -4.67
N MET A 360 18.82 10.82 -5.10
CA MET A 360 17.78 10.35 -4.21
C MET A 360 18.13 8.99 -3.64
N ASN A 361 17.96 8.82 -2.32
CA ASN A 361 18.18 7.53 -1.67
C ASN A 361 17.11 6.51 -2.10
N THR A 362 17.49 5.24 -2.28
CA THR A 362 16.59 4.16 -2.70
C THR A 362 15.39 3.98 -1.76
N ILE A 363 15.60 4.12 -0.45
CA ILE A 363 14.54 4.02 0.56
C ILE A 363 13.53 5.17 0.38
N GLN A 364 14.03 6.41 0.21
CA GLN A 364 13.18 7.58 -0.04
C GLN A 364 12.37 7.40 -1.32
N PHE A 365 12.99 6.94 -2.40
CA PHE A 365 12.29 6.65 -3.65
C PHE A 365 11.19 5.60 -3.45
N GLY A 366 11.47 4.52 -2.72
CA GLY A 366 10.49 3.48 -2.41
C GLY A 366 9.26 4.04 -1.69
N ILE A 367 9.46 4.88 -0.68
CA ILE A 367 8.35 5.53 0.03
C ILE A 367 7.59 6.50 -0.87
N MET A 368 8.27 7.31 -1.67
CA MET A 368 7.66 8.21 -2.65
C MET A 368 6.80 7.43 -3.65
N LEU A 369 7.33 6.34 -4.22
CA LEU A 369 6.60 5.47 -5.15
C LEU A 369 5.34 4.90 -4.50
N ILE A 370 5.47 4.26 -3.34
CA ILE A 370 4.35 3.64 -2.63
C ILE A 370 3.31 4.69 -2.25
N PHE A 371 3.72 5.87 -1.81
CA PHE A 371 2.83 6.97 -1.48
C PHE A 371 1.99 7.41 -2.69
N ASN A 372 2.61 7.59 -3.86
CA ASN A 372 1.91 7.89 -5.12
C ASN A 372 0.88 6.83 -5.47
N LEU A 373 1.27 5.55 -5.40
CA LEU A 373 0.39 4.44 -5.72
C LEU A 373 -0.77 4.31 -4.73
N CYS A 374 -0.54 4.62 -3.44
CA CYS A 374 -1.61 4.71 -2.45
C CYS A 374 -2.67 5.75 -2.86
N ILE A 375 -2.27 6.93 -3.35
CA ILE A 375 -3.21 7.93 -3.89
C ILE A 375 -3.97 7.35 -5.08
N GLY A 376 -3.29 6.60 -5.95
CA GLY A 376 -3.91 5.92 -7.08
C GLY A 376 -5.06 5.00 -6.67
N THR A 377 -4.92 4.25 -5.57
CA THR A 377 -5.98 3.31 -5.11
C THR A 377 -7.28 4.00 -4.69
N ILE A 378 -7.26 5.29 -4.42
CA ILE A 378 -8.45 6.08 -4.04
C ILE A 378 -8.91 7.02 -5.16
N THR A 379 -8.26 6.96 -6.33
CA THR A 379 -8.52 7.86 -7.46
C THR A 379 -9.23 7.13 -8.60
N PRO A 380 -10.33 7.69 -9.18
CA PRO A 380 -10.92 7.14 -10.41
C PRO A 380 -9.91 7.11 -11.57
N PRO A 381 -10.05 6.23 -12.57
CA PRO A 381 -11.20 5.37 -12.89
C PRO A 381 -11.19 3.99 -12.22
N VAL A 382 -10.05 3.44 -11.79
CA VAL A 382 -10.00 2.07 -11.27
C VAL A 382 -10.02 2.03 -9.73
N GLY A 383 -9.26 2.87 -9.03
CA GLY A 383 -9.23 3.05 -7.58
C GLY A 383 -9.78 1.90 -6.72
N THR A 384 -9.00 0.85 -6.50
CA THR A 384 -9.48 -0.38 -5.82
C THR A 384 -10.08 -0.11 -4.44
N THR A 385 -9.46 0.77 -3.66
CA THR A 385 -9.96 1.19 -2.34
C THR A 385 -11.19 2.08 -2.46
N LEU A 386 -11.26 2.93 -3.51
CA LEU A 386 -12.43 3.77 -3.80
C LEU A 386 -13.67 2.91 -4.02
N PHE A 387 -13.59 1.90 -4.89
CA PHE A 387 -14.74 1.04 -5.19
C PHE A 387 -15.22 0.26 -3.97
N VAL A 388 -14.31 -0.27 -3.15
CA VAL A 388 -14.66 -0.97 -1.91
C VAL A 388 -15.34 -0.01 -0.94
N GLY A 389 -14.78 1.17 -0.73
CA GLY A 389 -15.34 2.16 0.21
C GLY A 389 -16.71 2.68 -0.20
N VAL A 390 -16.92 2.93 -1.51
CA VAL A 390 -18.21 3.33 -2.07
C VAL A 390 -19.27 2.24 -1.88
N LYS A 391 -18.89 0.98 -2.18
CA LYS A 391 -19.79 -0.18 -2.02
C LYS A 391 -20.20 -0.37 -0.56
N VAL A 392 -19.26 -0.28 0.37
CA VAL A 392 -19.50 -0.46 1.81
C VAL A 392 -20.28 0.73 2.38
N GLY A 393 -19.98 1.96 1.94
CA GLY A 393 -20.69 3.17 2.34
C GLY A 393 -22.10 3.30 1.75
N GLY A 394 -22.46 2.47 0.76
CA GLY A 394 -23.76 2.52 0.08
C GLY A 394 -23.99 3.84 -0.67
N VAL A 395 -22.94 4.45 -1.20
CA VAL A 395 -22.95 5.77 -1.86
C VAL A 395 -22.52 5.67 -3.32
N LYS A 396 -22.66 6.74 -4.10
CA LYS A 396 -22.24 6.79 -5.50
C LYS A 396 -20.85 7.44 -5.62
N ILE A 397 -20.06 7.00 -6.59
CA ILE A 397 -18.71 7.53 -6.84
C ILE A 397 -18.75 9.03 -7.10
N GLU A 398 -19.69 9.49 -7.93
CA GLU A 398 -19.82 10.89 -8.33
C GLU A 398 -20.10 11.83 -7.15
N THR A 399 -20.85 11.36 -6.16
CA THR A 399 -21.18 12.15 -4.96
C THR A 399 -20.03 12.16 -3.95
N VAL A 400 -19.39 11.01 -3.74
CA VAL A 400 -18.24 10.87 -2.83
C VAL A 400 -17.02 11.63 -3.35
N PHE A 401 -16.81 11.66 -4.67
CA PHE A 401 -15.63 12.29 -5.26
C PHE A 401 -15.49 13.76 -4.88
N LYS A 402 -16.60 14.49 -4.81
CA LYS A 402 -16.59 15.90 -4.35
C LYS A 402 -16.09 16.03 -2.91
N HIS A 403 -16.40 15.08 -2.04
CA HIS A 403 -15.95 15.06 -0.65
C HIS A 403 -14.50 14.56 -0.52
N LEU A 404 -13.98 13.82 -1.51
CA LEU A 404 -12.57 13.39 -1.57
C LEU A 404 -11.61 14.51 -1.98
N LEU A 405 -12.06 15.54 -2.73
CA LEU A 405 -11.18 16.59 -3.22
C LEU A 405 -10.35 17.30 -2.14
N PRO A 406 -10.89 17.68 -0.96
CA PRO A 406 -10.08 18.27 0.11
C PRO A 406 -9.01 17.31 0.65
N TYR A 407 -9.31 16.00 0.70
CA TYR A 407 -8.35 14.98 1.11
C TYR A 407 -7.24 14.82 0.07
N PHE A 408 -7.57 14.78 -1.23
CA PHE A 408 -6.56 14.75 -2.30
C PHE A 408 -5.60 15.92 -2.19
N PHE A 409 -6.11 17.13 -1.99
CA PHE A 409 -5.26 18.30 -1.82
C PHE A 409 -4.31 18.13 -0.63
N ALA A 410 -4.83 17.75 0.53
CA ALA A 410 -4.04 17.57 1.75
C ALA A 410 -2.98 16.46 1.58
N ILE A 411 -3.35 15.33 0.97
CA ILE A 411 -2.46 14.17 0.76
C ILE A 411 -1.38 14.50 -0.28
N ILE A 412 -1.72 15.22 -1.37
CA ILE A 412 -0.74 15.65 -2.38
C ILE A 412 0.29 16.60 -1.77
N VAL A 413 -0.12 17.49 -0.88
CA VAL A 413 0.83 18.34 -0.14
C VAL A 413 1.81 17.47 0.66
N VAL A 414 1.32 16.45 1.37
CA VAL A 414 2.19 15.51 2.10
C VAL A 414 3.11 14.75 1.15
N LEU A 415 2.61 14.30 -0.02
CA LEU A 415 3.43 13.66 -1.05
C LEU A 415 4.59 14.57 -1.48
N MET A 416 4.32 15.85 -1.73
CA MET A 416 5.37 16.80 -2.10
C MET A 416 6.39 16.98 -0.97
N LEU A 417 5.95 17.07 0.28
CA LEU A 417 6.86 17.12 1.43
C LEU A 417 7.74 15.87 1.51
N VAL A 418 7.18 14.68 1.37
CA VAL A 418 7.92 13.39 1.39
C VAL A 418 8.90 13.30 0.22
N THR A 419 8.53 13.80 -0.95
CA THR A 419 9.39 13.81 -2.14
C THR A 419 10.61 14.71 -1.96
N TYR A 420 10.40 15.93 -1.45
CA TYR A 420 11.44 16.96 -1.42
C TYR A 420 12.20 17.08 -0.09
N ILE A 421 11.69 16.49 0.99
CA ILE A 421 12.33 16.50 2.30
C ILE A 421 12.76 15.06 2.66
N PRO A 422 14.01 14.67 2.35
CA PRO A 422 14.50 13.30 2.59
C PRO A 422 14.35 12.84 4.04
N GLN A 423 14.50 13.76 4.99
CA GLN A 423 14.42 13.49 6.43
C GLN A 423 13.09 12.86 6.85
N LEU A 424 11.97 13.16 6.15
CA LEU A 424 10.67 12.57 6.46
C LEU A 424 10.63 11.06 6.25
N SER A 425 11.45 10.54 5.32
CA SER A 425 11.57 9.10 5.07
C SER A 425 12.85 8.51 5.67
N LEU A 426 13.93 9.30 5.80
CA LEU A 426 15.25 8.78 6.15
C LEU A 426 15.64 9.00 7.61
N TRP A 427 14.94 9.85 8.37
CA TRP A 427 15.29 10.16 9.74
C TRP A 427 15.23 8.93 10.66
N LEU A 428 14.12 8.18 10.66
CA LEU A 428 14.00 6.98 11.47
C LEU A 428 14.97 5.86 11.04
N PRO A 429 15.10 5.51 9.74
CA PRO A 429 16.12 4.57 9.31
C PRO A 429 17.55 5.01 9.66
N GLY A 430 17.84 6.33 9.59
CA GLY A 430 19.14 6.87 9.96
C GLY A 430 19.48 6.72 11.44
N LEU A 431 18.49 6.90 12.34
CA LEU A 431 18.68 6.68 13.78
C LEU A 431 19.06 5.23 14.11
N MET A 432 18.69 4.26 13.28
CA MET A 432 18.97 2.85 13.46
C MET A 432 20.15 2.35 12.60
N GLY A 433 20.86 3.26 11.94
CA GLY A 433 22.07 2.91 11.15
C GLY A 433 21.80 2.27 9.80
N TYR A 434 20.58 2.32 9.27
CA TYR A 434 20.24 1.81 7.94
C TYR A 434 20.55 2.79 6.79
N VAL A 435 20.84 4.03 7.12
CA VAL A 435 21.24 5.09 6.17
C VAL A 435 22.43 5.81 6.77
N SER A 436 23.51 5.86 6.01
CA SER A 436 24.70 6.66 6.31
C SER A 436 24.55 8.09 5.80
#